data_3bc543ca4cfe8df162c5d13694e4095a
#
_entry.id   3bc543ca4cfe8df162c5d13694e4095a
#
_cell.length_a   1.000
_cell.length_b   1.000
_cell.length_c   1.000
_cell.angle_alpha   90.00
_cell.angle_beta   90.00
_cell.angle_gamma   90.00
#
_symmetry.space_group_name_H-M   'P 1'
#
loop_
_entity.id
_entity.type
_entity.pdbx_description
1 polymer ?
#
loop_
_entity_poly.entity_id
_entity_poly.type
_entity_poly.pdbx_seq_one_letter_code
_entity_poly.pdbx_strand_id
1 'polypeptide(L)'
;MKKIKKNKKPIIGISIDTGIQKTYSKFPWYAIRINYINSVINSNGLPLMLPSKPNLADYYFNLIDGVLITGGDFDIDPKLYGEKKHKSVVHIDKQRTNFEIKMAKLALKKNKPILGICGGQQLLNIALNGSLIQHIDKTNIKHEQSQPRNKFSHKVQINLKSKLYKIVKKKEFRVNSAHHQAIKKTGKNLNVNAIAEDGIIEGIELDNHKFFLGIQWHPEFLISNYDKKIFKAFIKAC
;
A
#
# COMPACT_ATOMS: atom_id res chain seq x y z
N MET A 1 0.50 15.55 -42.15
CA MET A 1 -0.25 15.44 -40.89
C MET A 1 0.69 15.00 -39.79
N LYS A 2 1.01 15.88 -38.81
CA LYS A 2 1.81 15.49 -37.64
C LYS A 2 0.96 14.54 -36.78
N LYS A 3 1.41 13.27 -36.62
CA LYS A 3 0.81 12.36 -35.63
C LYS A 3 0.93 12.98 -34.26
N ILE A 4 -0.18 13.47 -33.70
CA ILE A 4 -0.27 13.85 -32.30
C ILE A 4 0.01 12.56 -31.50
N LYS A 5 1.18 12.44 -30.87
CA LYS A 5 1.45 11.41 -29.88
C LYS A 5 0.44 11.67 -28.75
N LYS A 6 -0.69 10.95 -28.74
CA LYS A 6 -1.55 10.89 -27.56
C LYS A 6 -0.67 10.38 -26.41
N ASN A 7 -0.36 11.25 -25.47
CA ASN A 7 0.30 10.84 -24.22
C ASN A 7 -0.60 9.80 -23.55
N LYS A 8 -0.27 8.52 -23.75
CA LYS A 8 -1.01 7.41 -23.17
C LYS A 8 -0.81 7.47 -21.65
N LYS A 9 -1.91 7.65 -20.90
CA LYS A 9 -1.87 7.59 -19.44
C LYS A 9 -1.53 6.17 -19.01
N PRO A 10 -0.60 5.95 -18.05
CA PRO A 10 -0.33 4.63 -17.53
C PRO A 10 -1.57 4.04 -16.83
N ILE A 11 -1.85 2.78 -17.07
CA ILE A 11 -2.96 2.03 -16.47
C ILE A 11 -2.49 1.47 -15.13
N ILE A 12 -3.15 1.86 -14.06
CA ILE A 12 -2.82 1.44 -12.70
C ILE A 12 -3.84 0.42 -12.21
N GLY A 13 -3.40 -0.82 -12.05
CA GLY A 13 -4.21 -1.85 -11.43
C GLY A 13 -4.29 -1.66 -9.93
N ILE A 14 -5.50 -1.51 -9.39
CA ILE A 14 -5.75 -1.20 -7.99
C ILE A 14 -6.47 -2.38 -7.36
N SER A 15 -5.92 -2.95 -6.27
CA SER A 15 -6.63 -3.97 -5.49
C SER A 15 -7.82 -3.35 -4.73
N ILE A 16 -8.87 -4.13 -4.55
CA ILE A 16 -10.13 -3.67 -3.96
C ILE A 16 -10.59 -4.56 -2.82
N ASP A 17 -11.35 -4.00 -1.90
CA ASP A 17 -11.95 -4.71 -0.77
C ASP A 17 -13.16 -5.56 -1.20
N THR A 18 -13.39 -6.64 -0.45
CA THR A 18 -14.64 -7.41 -0.50
C THR A 18 -15.54 -6.98 0.65
N GLY A 19 -16.67 -6.34 0.34
CA GLY A 19 -17.69 -5.99 1.32
C GLY A 19 -18.57 -7.19 1.61
N ILE A 20 -18.62 -7.60 2.87
CA ILE A 20 -19.53 -8.66 3.36
C ILE A 20 -20.60 -8.13 4.31
N GLN A 21 -20.49 -6.87 4.71
CA GLN A 21 -21.48 -6.23 5.59
C GLN A 21 -22.75 -5.89 4.81
N LYS A 22 -23.92 -6.17 5.42
CA LYS A 22 -25.25 -5.97 4.82
C LYS A 22 -25.68 -4.49 4.76
N THR A 23 -24.76 -3.56 4.58
CA THR A 23 -25.04 -2.12 4.56
C THR A 23 -25.50 -1.62 3.19
N TYR A 24 -24.83 -2.08 2.11
CA TYR A 24 -25.16 -1.70 0.74
C TYR A 24 -25.97 -2.79 0.04
N SER A 25 -25.62 -4.08 0.24
CA SER A 25 -26.25 -5.23 -0.40
C SER A 25 -26.32 -6.42 0.55
N LYS A 26 -27.34 -7.28 0.36
CA LYS A 26 -27.43 -8.59 1.04
C LYS A 26 -26.42 -9.61 0.49
N PHE A 27 -25.87 -9.36 -0.69
CA PHE A 27 -24.86 -10.19 -1.35
C PHE A 27 -23.48 -9.55 -1.22
N PRO A 28 -22.38 -10.33 -1.28
CA PRO A 28 -21.03 -9.81 -1.31
C PRO A 28 -20.83 -8.83 -2.49
N TRP A 29 -20.03 -7.80 -2.28
CA TRP A 29 -19.73 -6.76 -3.25
C TRP A 29 -18.27 -6.33 -3.16
N TYR A 30 -17.76 -5.70 -4.22
CA TYR A 30 -16.45 -5.09 -4.22
C TYR A 30 -16.54 -3.60 -3.95
N ALA A 31 -15.56 -3.09 -3.19
CA ALA A 31 -15.48 -1.67 -2.85
C ALA A 31 -14.06 -1.15 -2.88
N ILE A 32 -13.96 0.17 -3.05
CA ILE A 32 -12.73 0.93 -2.87
C ILE A 32 -13.08 2.35 -2.41
N ARG A 33 -12.26 2.93 -1.56
CA ARG A 33 -12.40 4.36 -1.23
C ARG A 33 -12.05 5.21 -2.45
N ILE A 34 -12.90 6.17 -2.77
CA ILE A 34 -12.75 7.09 -3.90
C ILE A 34 -11.40 7.84 -3.86
N ASN A 35 -10.81 8.00 -2.68
CA ASN A 35 -9.51 8.64 -2.46
C ASN A 35 -8.38 7.98 -3.29
N TYR A 36 -8.32 6.65 -3.36
CA TYR A 36 -7.34 5.93 -4.17
C TYR A 36 -7.49 6.25 -5.66
N ILE A 37 -8.73 6.18 -6.15
CA ILE A 37 -9.08 6.49 -7.54
C ILE A 37 -8.67 7.92 -7.90
N ASN A 38 -9.08 8.90 -7.06
CA ASN A 38 -8.78 10.31 -7.27
C ASN A 38 -7.27 10.59 -7.23
N SER A 39 -6.52 9.92 -6.35
CA SER A 39 -5.07 10.10 -6.25
C SER A 39 -4.33 9.63 -7.50
N VAL A 40 -4.78 8.54 -8.11
CA VAL A 40 -4.26 8.06 -9.40
C VAL A 40 -4.61 9.03 -10.52
N ILE A 41 -5.86 9.47 -10.62
CA ILE A 41 -6.33 10.44 -11.65
C ILE A 41 -5.59 11.76 -11.54
N ASN A 42 -5.48 12.33 -10.33
CA ASN A 42 -4.80 13.60 -10.05
C ASN A 42 -3.29 13.55 -10.32
N SER A 43 -2.73 12.34 -10.39
CA SER A 43 -1.33 12.09 -10.75
C SER A 43 -1.14 11.72 -12.23
N ASN A 44 -2.20 11.85 -13.06
CA ASN A 44 -2.22 11.55 -14.49
C ASN A 44 -2.15 10.05 -14.85
N GLY A 45 -2.58 9.15 -13.94
CA GLY A 45 -2.79 7.73 -14.21
C GLY A 45 -4.23 7.42 -14.62
N LEU A 46 -4.45 6.23 -15.19
CA LEU A 46 -5.76 5.66 -15.48
C LEU A 46 -6.04 4.53 -14.47
N PRO A 47 -6.95 4.69 -13.51
CA PRO A 47 -7.24 3.67 -12.51
C PRO A 47 -8.06 2.51 -13.11
N LEU A 48 -7.65 1.27 -12.83
CA LEU A 48 -8.36 0.05 -13.16
C LEU A 48 -8.55 -0.77 -11.88
N MET A 49 -9.79 -0.91 -11.42
CA MET A 49 -10.13 -1.73 -10.25
C MET A 49 -10.02 -3.21 -10.60
N LEU A 50 -9.28 -3.97 -9.79
CA LEU A 50 -9.00 -5.38 -10.04
C LEU A 50 -9.75 -6.27 -9.03
N PRO A 51 -10.75 -7.04 -9.45
CA PRO A 51 -11.36 -8.06 -8.61
C PRO A 51 -10.32 -9.06 -8.06
N SER A 52 -10.43 -9.40 -6.78
CA SER A 52 -9.48 -10.27 -6.07
C SER A 52 -9.61 -11.74 -6.49
N LYS A 53 -9.24 -12.06 -7.74
CA LYS A 53 -9.29 -13.41 -8.33
C LYS A 53 -7.86 -13.89 -8.64
N PRO A 54 -7.25 -14.73 -7.79
CA PRO A 54 -5.85 -15.16 -7.96
C PRO A 54 -5.56 -15.87 -9.30
N ASN A 55 -6.52 -16.60 -9.85
CA ASN A 55 -6.41 -17.27 -11.15
C ASN A 55 -6.37 -16.30 -12.34
N LEU A 56 -6.84 -15.07 -12.17
CA LEU A 56 -6.84 -14.02 -13.20
C LEU A 56 -5.68 -13.02 -13.05
N ALA A 57 -4.83 -13.16 -12.03
CA ALA A 57 -3.79 -12.18 -11.74
C ALA A 57 -2.82 -11.97 -12.92
N ASP A 58 -2.42 -13.03 -13.63
CA ASP A 58 -1.54 -12.92 -14.81
C ASP A 58 -2.20 -12.13 -15.94
N TYR A 59 -3.48 -12.34 -16.19
CA TYR A 59 -4.23 -11.58 -17.20
C TYR A 59 -4.31 -10.09 -16.82
N TYR A 60 -4.72 -9.78 -15.60
CA TYR A 60 -4.76 -8.39 -15.12
C TYR A 60 -3.38 -7.72 -15.16
N PHE A 61 -2.33 -8.47 -14.78
CA PHE A 61 -0.97 -7.94 -14.76
C PHE A 61 -0.48 -7.51 -16.15
N ASN A 62 -0.91 -8.19 -17.21
CA ASN A 62 -0.56 -7.85 -18.59
C ASN A 62 -1.30 -6.61 -19.11
N LEU A 63 -2.43 -6.22 -18.50
CA LEU A 63 -3.22 -5.05 -18.90
C LEU A 63 -2.76 -3.74 -18.28
N ILE A 64 -1.92 -3.78 -17.24
CA ILE A 64 -1.58 -2.63 -16.40
C ILE A 64 -0.11 -2.24 -16.51
N ASP A 65 0.20 -0.99 -16.23
CA ASP A 65 1.56 -0.44 -16.24
C ASP A 65 2.15 -0.34 -14.82
N GLY A 66 1.32 -0.31 -13.79
CA GLY A 66 1.71 -0.29 -12.38
C GLY A 66 0.67 -0.95 -11.48
N VAL A 67 1.09 -1.35 -10.27
CA VAL A 67 0.26 -2.02 -9.26
C VAL A 67 0.11 -1.12 -8.03
N LEU A 68 -1.12 -0.83 -7.61
CA LEU A 68 -1.44 -0.20 -6.34
C LEU A 68 -2.15 -1.20 -5.44
N ILE A 69 -1.49 -1.64 -4.36
CA ILE A 69 -2.09 -2.47 -3.33
C ILE A 69 -2.60 -1.56 -2.21
N THR A 70 -3.91 -1.57 -2.01
CA THR A 70 -4.59 -0.67 -1.07
C THR A 70 -4.55 -1.21 0.36
N GLY A 71 -4.78 -0.33 1.32
CA GLY A 71 -5.18 -0.73 2.67
C GLY A 71 -6.59 -1.33 2.69
N GLY A 72 -7.07 -1.71 3.85
CA GLY A 72 -8.41 -2.27 4.08
C GLY A 72 -8.60 -2.69 5.53
N ASP A 73 -9.81 -3.11 5.87
CA ASP A 73 -10.16 -3.58 7.22
C ASP A 73 -9.95 -5.12 7.34
N PHE A 74 -8.85 -5.63 6.80
CA PHE A 74 -8.49 -7.04 6.91
C PHE A 74 -7.08 -7.21 7.46
N ASP A 75 -6.88 -8.31 8.19
CA ASP A 75 -5.60 -8.72 8.73
C ASP A 75 -4.95 -9.75 7.81
N ILE A 76 -3.63 -9.71 7.71
CA ILE A 76 -2.87 -10.74 7.00
C ILE A 76 -2.73 -11.97 7.90
N ASP A 77 -3.08 -13.15 7.36
CA ASP A 77 -3.02 -14.42 8.10
C ASP A 77 -1.60 -14.68 8.65
N PRO A 78 -1.42 -14.77 9.98
CA PRO A 78 -0.13 -15.01 10.61
C PRO A 78 0.55 -16.31 10.17
N LYS A 79 -0.19 -17.29 9.67
CA LYS A 79 0.36 -18.52 9.08
C LYS A 79 1.30 -18.24 7.90
N LEU A 80 1.12 -17.13 7.19
CA LEU A 80 1.96 -16.74 6.06
C LEU A 80 3.39 -16.35 6.46
N TYR A 81 3.61 -16.02 7.74
CA TYR A 81 4.92 -15.69 8.30
C TYR A 81 5.28 -16.56 9.52
N GLY A 82 4.62 -17.73 9.65
CA GLY A 82 4.99 -18.77 10.62
C GLY A 82 4.64 -18.49 12.07
N GLU A 83 3.70 -17.56 12.33
CA GLU A 83 3.29 -17.20 13.68
C GLU A 83 1.89 -17.74 14.04
N LYS A 84 1.64 -17.93 15.34
CA LYS A 84 0.30 -18.23 15.88
C LYS A 84 -0.56 -16.98 15.80
N LYS A 85 -1.86 -17.17 15.54
CA LYS A 85 -2.84 -16.09 15.47
C LYS A 85 -3.02 -15.40 16.83
N HIS A 86 -2.80 -14.10 16.91
CA HIS A 86 -3.15 -13.28 18.08
C HIS A 86 -4.67 -13.03 18.11
N LYS A 87 -5.23 -12.80 19.30
CA LYS A 87 -6.67 -12.54 19.48
C LYS A 87 -7.21 -11.31 18.75
N SER A 88 -6.36 -10.32 18.50
CA SER A 88 -6.71 -9.09 17.75
C SER A 88 -6.86 -9.30 16.26
N VAL A 89 -6.35 -10.41 15.71
CA VAL A 89 -6.51 -10.75 14.29
C VAL A 89 -7.90 -11.35 14.10
N VAL A 90 -8.84 -10.59 13.58
CA VAL A 90 -10.25 -11.01 13.53
C VAL A 90 -10.76 -11.25 12.10
N HIS A 91 -10.38 -10.41 11.16
CA HIS A 91 -10.87 -10.47 9.79
C HIS A 91 -9.74 -10.80 8.81
N ILE A 92 -9.74 -12.01 8.25
CA ILE A 92 -8.75 -12.48 7.26
C ILE A 92 -9.46 -12.68 5.92
N ASP A 93 -9.07 -11.92 4.89
CA ASP A 93 -9.48 -12.17 3.51
C ASP A 93 -8.38 -12.94 2.76
N LYS A 94 -8.50 -14.27 2.76
CA LYS A 94 -7.53 -15.15 2.10
C LYS A 94 -7.51 -14.97 0.58
N GLN A 95 -8.67 -14.72 -0.03
CA GLN A 95 -8.76 -14.58 -1.49
C GLN A 95 -8.04 -13.32 -1.94
N ARG A 96 -8.29 -12.19 -1.27
CA ARG A 96 -7.61 -10.92 -1.52
C ARG A 96 -6.10 -11.05 -1.27
N THR A 97 -5.71 -11.58 -0.10
CA THR A 97 -4.31 -11.77 0.27
C THR A 97 -3.55 -12.60 -0.78
N ASN A 98 -4.11 -13.72 -1.22
CA ASN A 98 -3.47 -14.58 -2.24
C ASN A 98 -3.36 -13.87 -3.61
N PHE A 99 -4.38 -13.12 -4.00
CA PHE A 99 -4.36 -12.31 -5.22
C PHE A 99 -3.25 -11.24 -5.16
N GLU A 100 -3.21 -10.48 -4.10
CA GLU A 100 -2.25 -9.38 -3.91
C GLU A 100 -0.80 -9.89 -3.78
N ILE A 101 -0.56 -11.02 -3.08
CA ILE A 101 0.76 -11.68 -3.06
C ILE A 101 1.19 -12.08 -4.47
N LYS A 102 0.28 -12.62 -5.27
CA LYS A 102 0.60 -13.00 -6.66
C LYS A 102 0.93 -11.77 -7.50
N MET A 103 0.17 -10.69 -7.38
CA MET A 103 0.44 -9.42 -8.05
C MET A 103 1.80 -8.82 -7.63
N ALA A 104 2.13 -8.84 -6.34
CA ALA A 104 3.41 -8.39 -5.82
C ALA A 104 4.59 -9.22 -6.40
N LYS A 105 4.48 -10.56 -6.41
CA LYS A 105 5.50 -11.45 -7.00
C LYS A 105 5.68 -11.23 -8.51
N LEU A 106 4.60 -10.98 -9.24
CA LEU A 106 4.67 -10.64 -10.67
C LEU A 106 5.35 -9.28 -10.88
N ALA A 107 5.03 -8.27 -10.05
CA ALA A 107 5.65 -6.96 -10.11
C ALA A 107 7.16 -7.04 -9.84
N LEU A 108 7.57 -7.81 -8.83
CA LEU A 108 8.98 -8.08 -8.54
C LEU A 108 9.69 -8.76 -9.73
N LYS A 109 9.11 -9.84 -10.24
CA LYS A 109 9.70 -10.62 -11.36
C LYS A 109 9.85 -9.80 -12.64
N LYS A 110 8.92 -8.90 -12.93
CA LYS A 110 8.86 -8.11 -14.16
C LYS A 110 9.35 -6.68 -13.99
N ASN A 111 9.86 -6.33 -12.81
CA ASN A 111 10.32 -4.97 -12.46
C ASN A 111 9.27 -3.88 -12.76
N LYS A 112 7.97 -4.23 -12.55
CA LYS A 112 6.85 -3.31 -12.78
C LYS A 112 6.59 -2.48 -11.52
N PRO A 113 6.40 -1.14 -11.64
CA PRO A 113 6.16 -0.27 -10.49
C PRO A 113 5.04 -0.77 -9.58
N ILE A 114 5.29 -0.76 -8.27
CA ILE A 114 4.35 -1.17 -7.24
C ILE A 114 4.39 -0.23 -6.04
N LEU A 115 3.20 0.19 -5.60
CA LEU A 115 2.97 0.97 -4.39
C LEU A 115 2.03 0.19 -3.48
N GLY A 116 2.43 -0.06 -2.23
CA GLY A 116 1.59 -0.64 -1.19
C GLY A 116 1.26 0.38 -0.11
N ILE A 117 -0.01 0.52 0.24
CA ILE A 117 -0.49 1.50 1.24
C ILE A 117 -1.13 0.75 2.40
N CYS A 118 -0.71 1.05 3.64
CA CYS A 118 -1.20 0.48 4.89
C CYS A 118 -1.11 -1.06 4.86
N GLY A 119 -2.22 -1.79 4.83
CA GLY A 119 -2.24 -3.24 4.63
C GLY A 119 -1.46 -3.70 3.39
N GLY A 120 -1.45 -2.87 2.34
CA GLY A 120 -0.64 -3.11 1.15
C GLY A 120 0.87 -3.09 1.42
N GLN A 121 1.39 -2.19 2.26
CA GLN A 121 2.78 -2.24 2.71
C GLN A 121 3.09 -3.52 3.46
N GLN A 122 2.22 -3.89 4.38
CA GLN A 122 2.36 -5.10 5.20
C GLN A 122 2.38 -6.35 4.31
N LEU A 123 1.52 -6.40 3.31
CA LEU A 123 1.48 -7.48 2.32
C LEU A 123 2.76 -7.54 1.48
N LEU A 124 3.30 -6.40 1.02
CA LEU A 124 4.57 -6.35 0.31
C LEU A 124 5.72 -6.91 1.16
N ASN A 125 5.72 -6.62 2.46
CA ASN A 125 6.67 -7.18 3.41
C ASN A 125 6.56 -8.72 3.50
N ILE A 126 5.34 -9.23 3.64
CA ILE A 126 5.07 -10.68 3.71
C ILE A 126 5.43 -11.38 2.39
N ALA A 127 5.16 -10.77 1.24
CA ALA A 127 5.51 -11.34 -0.07
C ALA A 127 7.03 -11.56 -0.24
N LEU A 128 7.85 -10.86 0.57
CA LEU A 128 9.31 -10.97 0.62
C LEU A 128 9.80 -11.69 1.91
N ASN A 129 8.94 -12.49 2.55
CA ASN A 129 9.24 -13.29 3.74
C ASN A 129 9.57 -12.47 5.01
N GLY A 130 8.99 -11.28 5.15
CA GLY A 130 8.96 -10.53 6.40
C GLY A 130 7.90 -11.04 7.37
N SER A 131 7.77 -10.38 8.53
CA SER A 131 6.73 -10.69 9.53
C SER A 131 6.10 -9.42 10.08
N LEU A 132 4.97 -9.54 10.79
CA LEU A 132 4.20 -8.44 11.33
C LEU A 132 4.12 -8.47 12.86
N ILE A 133 4.04 -7.32 13.47
CA ILE A 133 3.43 -7.09 14.77
C ILE A 133 1.93 -7.21 14.54
N GLN A 134 1.31 -8.23 15.11
CA GLN A 134 -0.11 -8.52 14.89
C GLN A 134 -1.05 -7.54 15.61
N HIS A 135 -0.55 -6.87 16.63
CA HIS A 135 -1.21 -5.78 17.33
C HIS A 135 -0.16 -4.88 17.98
N ILE A 136 -0.22 -3.60 17.69
CA ILE A 136 0.64 -2.61 18.34
C ILE A 136 0.08 -2.39 19.74
N ASP A 137 0.85 -2.74 20.76
CA ASP A 137 0.53 -2.45 22.14
C ASP A 137 0.48 -0.93 22.40
N LYS A 138 0.06 -0.52 23.60
CA LYS A 138 0.01 0.89 23.97
C LYS A 138 1.39 1.53 23.86
N THR A 139 1.53 2.45 22.93
CA THR A 139 2.69 3.32 22.76
C THR A 139 2.30 4.77 23.08
N ASN A 140 3.28 5.66 23.11
CA ASN A 140 3.02 7.10 23.24
C ASN A 140 2.42 7.71 21.98
N ILE A 141 2.36 6.94 20.89
CA ILE A 141 1.82 7.34 19.59
C ILE A 141 0.53 6.57 19.31
N LYS A 142 -0.48 7.29 18.85
CA LYS A 142 -1.75 6.69 18.45
C LYS A 142 -1.72 6.32 16.97
N HIS A 143 -1.42 5.04 16.65
CA HIS A 143 -1.40 4.52 15.28
C HIS A 143 -2.80 4.27 14.72
N GLU A 144 -3.77 4.02 15.58
CA GLU A 144 -5.18 3.94 15.18
C GLU A 144 -5.91 5.20 15.62
N GLN A 145 -5.82 6.27 14.79
CA GLN A 145 -6.48 7.53 15.10
C GLN A 145 -8.01 7.43 14.93
N SER A 146 -8.72 8.21 15.76
CA SER A 146 -10.16 8.41 15.57
C SER A 146 -10.44 9.20 14.28
N GLN A 147 -11.64 9.03 13.70
CA GLN A 147 -12.07 9.86 12.57
C GLN A 147 -12.07 11.36 12.95
N PRO A 148 -11.81 12.23 11.95
CA PRO A 148 -11.57 11.97 10.54
C PRO A 148 -10.10 11.63 10.22
N ARG A 149 -9.87 10.67 9.32
CA ARG A 149 -8.53 10.24 8.85
C ARG A 149 -7.83 11.24 7.92
N ASN A 150 -8.46 12.35 7.61
CA ASN A 150 -7.88 13.46 6.83
C ASN A 150 -7.14 14.49 7.73
N LYS A 151 -6.81 14.13 8.97
CA LYS A 151 -6.01 14.93 9.89
C LYS A 151 -4.69 14.22 10.20
N PHE A 152 -3.67 15.00 10.55
CA PHE A 152 -2.39 14.47 11.00
C PHE A 152 -2.51 13.78 12.36
N SER A 153 -1.80 12.65 12.51
CA SER A 153 -1.64 11.90 13.76
C SER A 153 -0.26 12.16 14.37
N HIS A 154 0.79 11.61 13.78
CA HIS A 154 2.15 11.64 14.30
C HIS A 154 3.17 12.05 13.26
N LYS A 155 4.44 12.10 13.64
CA LYS A 155 5.57 12.38 12.75
C LYS A 155 6.23 11.07 12.30
N VAL A 156 6.80 11.10 11.10
CA VAL A 156 7.69 10.06 10.59
C VAL A 156 9.05 10.67 10.26
N GLN A 157 10.12 9.95 10.60
CA GLN A 157 11.50 10.27 10.22
C GLN A 157 11.83 9.49 8.95
N ILE A 158 12.40 10.18 7.95
CA ILE A 158 12.71 9.63 6.65
C ILE A 158 14.21 9.33 6.53
N ASN A 159 14.56 8.13 6.09
CA ASN A 159 15.93 7.75 5.80
C ASN A 159 16.47 8.59 4.63
N LEU A 160 17.51 9.37 4.87
CA LEU A 160 18.07 10.33 3.90
C LEU A 160 18.65 9.67 2.64
N LYS A 161 19.00 8.38 2.71
CA LYS A 161 19.52 7.62 1.56
C LYS A 161 18.41 6.97 0.72
N SER A 162 17.14 7.02 1.17
CA SER A 162 16.01 6.33 0.56
C SER A 162 15.51 6.97 -0.74
N LYS A 163 14.79 6.18 -1.55
CA LYS A 163 13.98 6.67 -2.68
C LYS A 163 12.87 7.60 -2.18
N LEU A 164 12.25 7.26 -1.03
CA LEU A 164 11.24 8.11 -0.42
C LEU A 164 11.77 9.51 -0.14
N TYR A 165 12.98 9.63 0.44
CA TYR A 165 13.60 10.95 0.65
C TYR A 165 13.82 11.71 -0.66
N LYS A 166 14.28 11.03 -1.71
CA LYS A 166 14.46 11.65 -3.04
C LYS A 166 13.17 12.20 -3.62
N ILE A 167 12.03 11.55 -3.29
CA ILE A 167 10.67 11.96 -3.72
C ILE A 167 10.18 13.16 -2.91
N VAL A 168 10.18 13.04 -1.57
CA VAL A 168 9.56 14.04 -0.68
C VAL A 168 10.48 15.22 -0.39
N LYS A 169 11.80 15.00 -0.35
CA LYS A 169 12.87 15.97 -0.02
C LYS A 169 12.61 16.65 1.33
N LYS A 170 12.22 15.85 2.34
CA LYS A 170 11.99 16.30 3.71
C LYS A 170 12.46 15.19 4.66
N LYS A 171 13.20 15.59 5.74
CA LYS A 171 13.74 14.66 6.73
C LYS A 171 12.68 14.09 7.65
N GLU A 172 11.68 14.88 7.96
CA GLU A 172 10.52 14.48 8.78
C GLU A 172 9.27 15.22 8.34
N PHE A 173 8.10 14.61 8.52
CA PHE A 173 6.80 15.28 8.35
C PHE A 173 5.71 14.52 9.10
N ARG A 174 4.57 15.19 9.28
CA ARG A 174 3.41 14.56 9.94
C ARG A 174 2.57 13.79 8.94
N VAL A 175 2.03 12.66 9.39
CA VAL A 175 1.17 11.75 8.63
C VAL A 175 -0.14 11.47 9.37
N ASN A 176 -1.14 10.96 8.67
CA ASN A 176 -2.31 10.31 9.28
C ASN A 176 -1.95 8.87 9.66
N SER A 177 -2.83 8.19 10.42
CA SER A 177 -2.57 6.82 10.86
C SER A 177 -3.88 6.09 11.16
N ALA A 178 -4.01 4.88 10.65
CA ALA A 178 -5.19 4.04 10.89
C ALA A 178 -4.83 2.56 10.74
N HIS A 179 -3.97 2.07 11.64
CA HIS A 179 -3.54 0.66 11.65
C HIS A 179 -3.24 0.19 13.07
N HIS A 180 -3.55 -1.06 13.36
CA HIS A 180 -3.19 -1.75 14.59
C HIS A 180 -2.09 -2.81 14.38
N GLN A 181 -1.75 -3.12 13.13
CA GLN A 181 -0.64 -3.99 12.76
C GLN A 181 0.52 -3.16 12.19
N ALA A 182 1.75 -3.69 12.27
CA ALA A 182 2.94 -3.07 11.71
C ALA A 182 3.96 -4.11 11.27
N ILE A 183 5.00 -3.71 10.54
CA ILE A 183 6.13 -4.58 10.20
C ILE A 183 6.95 -4.86 11.46
N LYS A 184 7.18 -6.15 11.78
CA LYS A 184 8.06 -6.64 12.85
C LYS A 184 9.46 -6.89 12.33
N LYS A 185 9.57 -7.66 11.24
CA LYS A 185 10.83 -7.97 10.55
C LYS A 185 10.65 -7.67 9.08
N THR A 186 11.58 -6.91 8.51
CA THR A 186 11.58 -6.61 7.07
C THR A 186 11.85 -7.87 6.26
N GLY A 187 11.17 -7.97 5.13
CA GLY A 187 11.38 -9.01 4.14
C GLY A 187 12.75 -8.89 3.46
N LYS A 188 13.09 -9.89 2.66
CA LYS A 188 14.40 -10.00 2.00
C LYS A 188 14.70 -8.78 1.13
N ASN A 189 15.87 -8.17 1.36
CA ASN A 189 16.40 -7.00 0.65
C ASN A 189 15.54 -5.72 0.77
N LEU A 190 14.54 -5.68 1.66
CA LEU A 190 13.79 -4.46 1.94
C LEU A 190 14.57 -3.53 2.85
N ASN A 191 14.60 -2.27 2.50
CA ASN A 191 15.14 -1.18 3.31
C ASN A 191 14.00 -0.40 3.98
N VAL A 192 14.20 -0.04 5.24
CA VAL A 192 13.30 0.85 5.96
C VAL A 192 13.57 2.28 5.50
N ASN A 193 12.54 2.96 5.01
CA ASN A 193 12.64 4.33 4.50
C ASN A 193 11.94 5.37 5.38
N ALA A 194 11.03 4.93 6.27
CA ALA A 194 10.35 5.80 7.24
C ALA A 194 10.10 5.05 8.57
N ILE A 195 10.25 5.77 9.69
CA ILE A 195 10.03 5.25 11.05
C ILE A 195 9.28 6.31 11.86
N ALA A 196 8.29 5.89 12.67
CA ALA A 196 7.65 6.75 13.67
C ALA A 196 8.54 6.96 14.91
N GLU A 197 8.22 7.95 15.75
CA GLU A 197 9.02 8.31 16.93
C GLU A 197 9.10 7.18 17.98
N ASP A 198 8.18 6.23 17.97
CA ASP A 198 8.16 5.03 18.83
C ASP A 198 8.85 3.80 18.21
N GLY A 199 9.50 3.97 17.05
CA GLY A 199 10.24 2.91 16.36
C GLY A 199 9.41 2.05 15.41
N ILE A 200 8.10 2.28 15.29
CA ILE A 200 7.25 1.56 14.33
C ILE A 200 7.68 1.89 12.90
N ILE A 201 7.84 0.85 12.08
CA ILE A 201 8.22 0.98 10.66
C ILE A 201 7.02 1.51 9.87
N GLU A 202 7.19 2.70 9.33
CA GLU A 202 6.17 3.43 8.57
C GLU A 202 6.39 3.40 7.06
N GLY A 203 7.54 2.90 6.61
CA GLY A 203 7.81 2.79 5.20
C GLY A 203 8.93 1.81 4.85
N ILE A 204 8.79 1.14 3.71
CA ILE A 204 9.76 0.21 3.14
C ILE A 204 9.95 0.45 1.64
N GLU A 205 11.13 0.08 1.13
CA GLU A 205 11.44 0.15 -0.29
C GLU A 205 12.44 -0.93 -0.72
N LEU A 206 12.52 -1.18 -2.01
CA LEU A 206 13.49 -2.09 -2.62
C LEU A 206 14.38 -1.30 -3.59
N ASP A 207 15.71 -1.28 -3.33
CA ASP A 207 16.64 -0.45 -4.10
C ASP A 207 16.76 -0.88 -5.58
N ASN A 208 16.92 -2.17 -5.81
CA ASN A 208 17.15 -2.73 -7.15
C ASN A 208 15.84 -3.00 -7.90
N HIS A 209 14.82 -2.15 -7.70
CA HIS A 209 13.55 -2.22 -8.40
C HIS A 209 13.18 -0.84 -8.96
N LYS A 210 12.58 -0.79 -10.15
CA LYS A 210 12.20 0.45 -10.83
C LYS A 210 11.42 1.38 -9.90
N PHE A 211 10.38 0.87 -9.24
CA PHE A 211 9.64 1.54 -8.18
C PHE A 211 8.95 0.50 -7.30
N PHE A 212 9.46 0.26 -6.12
CA PHE A 212 8.86 -0.57 -5.09
C PHE A 212 8.84 0.25 -3.79
N LEU A 213 7.65 0.62 -3.37
CA LEU A 213 7.45 1.47 -2.20
C LEU A 213 6.26 0.96 -1.38
N GLY A 214 6.48 0.77 -0.09
CA GLY A 214 5.44 0.53 0.89
C GLY A 214 5.33 1.73 1.83
N ILE A 215 4.11 2.15 2.16
CA ILE A 215 3.79 3.29 3.02
C ILE A 215 2.72 2.85 4.02
N GLN A 216 2.97 3.03 5.33
CA GLN A 216 2.03 2.58 6.36
C GLN A 216 0.87 3.56 6.58
N TRP A 217 1.13 4.86 6.48
CA TRP A 217 0.07 5.87 6.53
C TRP A 217 -0.79 5.87 5.26
N HIS A 218 -1.75 6.78 5.18
CA HIS A 218 -2.73 6.85 4.10
C HIS A 218 -2.52 8.10 3.21
N PRO A 219 -1.54 8.06 2.27
CA PRO A 219 -1.26 9.20 1.38
C PRO A 219 -2.40 9.48 0.39
N GLU A 220 -3.35 8.55 0.20
CA GLU A 220 -4.51 8.74 -0.69
C GLU A 220 -5.48 9.82 -0.19
N PHE A 221 -5.38 10.24 1.07
CA PHE A 221 -6.14 11.40 1.57
C PHE A 221 -5.56 12.75 1.11
N LEU A 222 -4.33 12.76 0.57
CA LEU A 222 -3.65 13.95 0.02
C LEU A 222 -3.61 15.13 0.99
N ILE A 223 -3.45 14.87 2.30
CA ILE A 223 -3.43 15.87 3.35
C ILE A 223 -2.14 16.72 3.35
N SER A 224 -1.12 16.25 2.64
CA SER A 224 0.15 16.96 2.49
C SER A 224 0.61 17.00 1.02
N ASN A 225 1.56 17.92 0.73
CA ASN A 225 2.23 17.93 -0.57
C ASN A 225 3.14 16.70 -0.76
N TYR A 226 3.56 16.05 0.32
CA TYR A 226 4.40 14.84 0.26
C TYR A 226 3.59 13.67 -0.28
N ASP A 227 2.32 13.53 0.11
CA ASP A 227 1.41 12.52 -0.40
C ASP A 227 1.23 12.63 -1.92
N LYS A 228 1.01 13.86 -2.40
CA LYS A 228 0.92 14.15 -3.85
C LYS A 228 2.20 13.80 -4.60
N LYS A 229 3.38 14.04 -3.99
CA LYS A 229 4.68 13.69 -4.60
C LYS A 229 4.86 12.18 -4.71
N ILE A 230 4.41 11.40 -3.71
CA ILE A 230 4.48 9.93 -3.72
C ILE A 230 3.67 9.38 -4.90
N PHE A 231 2.40 9.77 -5.06
CA PHE A 231 1.58 9.32 -6.19
C PHE A 231 2.15 9.77 -7.54
N LYS A 232 2.59 11.03 -7.67
CA LYS A 232 3.23 11.51 -8.90
C LYS A 232 4.49 10.73 -9.26
N ALA A 233 5.33 10.39 -8.28
CA ALA A 233 6.53 9.59 -8.50
C ALA A 233 6.20 8.16 -8.94
N PHE A 234 5.19 7.53 -8.32
CA PHE A 234 4.68 6.21 -8.70
C PHE A 234 4.19 6.20 -10.14
N ILE A 235 3.28 7.12 -10.51
CA ILE A 235 2.72 7.21 -11.87
C ILE A 235 3.80 7.51 -12.91
N LYS A 236 4.77 8.38 -12.57
CA LYS A 236 5.91 8.66 -13.47
C LYS A 236 6.81 7.44 -13.70
N ALA A 237 6.86 6.52 -12.77
CA ALA A 237 7.64 5.28 -12.90
C ALA A 237 6.91 4.21 -13.74
N CYS A 238 5.59 4.32 -13.94
CA CYS A 238 4.82 3.46 -14.83
C CYS A 238 4.98 3.89 -16.28
#